data_8ad7c4f14aaed9e259d887c5af0c7b99
#
_entry.id   8ad7c4f14aaed9e259d887c5af0c7b99
#
_cell.length_a   1.000
_cell.length_b   1.000
_cell.length_c   1.000
_cell.angle_alpha   90.00
_cell.angle_beta   90.00
_cell.angle_gamma   90.00
#
_symmetry.space_group_name_H-M   'P 1'
#
loop_
_entity.id
_entity.type
_entity.pdbx_description
1 polymer ?
#
loop_
_entity_poly.entity_id
_entity_poly.type
_entity_poly.pdbx_seq_one_letter_code
_entity_poly.pdbx_strand_id
1 'polypeptide(L)'
;MSWRDAVQPALRVMLQREAYPDPYLELLRVGVEHQDVAEDIVLTLAVDGALVTGTVIPTAEWEDLYVRQVADADYYGMRKVVREVIGHLDQAVEGGRRRRAADPRFLHLKDVTVRSGRSARRLSAWRGPLAAVGGWSLGEPDEC
;
A
#
# COMPACT_ATOMS: atom_id res chain seq x y z
N MET A 1 23.59 21.47 8.28
CA MET A 1 22.39 20.93 8.97
C MET A 1 22.73 19.53 9.51
N SER A 2 22.65 19.36 10.81
CA SER A 2 22.94 18.03 11.37
C SER A 2 21.79 17.07 11.11
N TRP A 3 22.09 15.78 11.04
CA TRP A 3 21.07 14.74 10.89
C TRP A 3 20.01 14.79 12.02
N ARG A 4 20.40 15.27 13.20
CA ARG A 4 19.51 15.47 14.35
C ARG A 4 18.42 16.50 14.05
N ASP A 5 18.76 17.57 13.35
CA ASP A 5 17.82 18.63 12.99
C ASP A 5 16.82 18.14 11.94
N ALA A 6 17.24 17.23 11.06
CA ALA A 6 16.37 16.61 10.06
C ALA A 6 15.42 15.55 10.65
N VAL A 7 15.85 14.85 11.70
CA VAL A 7 15.07 13.75 12.32
C VAL A 7 14.12 14.27 13.39
N GLN A 8 14.43 15.40 14.04
CA GLN A 8 13.61 15.94 15.13
C GLN A 8 12.12 16.18 14.79
N PRO A 9 11.78 16.79 13.63
CA PRO A 9 10.38 16.97 13.28
C PRO A 9 9.65 15.64 13.09
N ALA A 10 10.30 14.64 12.50
CA ALA A 10 9.75 13.31 12.31
C ALA A 10 9.50 12.59 13.66
N LEU A 11 10.46 12.68 14.58
CA LEU A 11 10.32 12.14 15.93
C LEU A 11 9.16 12.79 16.70
N ARG A 12 8.97 14.09 16.58
CA ARG A 12 7.84 14.77 17.22
C ARG A 12 6.49 14.26 16.70
N VAL A 13 6.37 14.06 15.40
CA VAL A 13 5.15 13.50 14.79
C VAL A 13 4.92 12.07 15.26
N MET A 14 5.97 11.26 15.34
CA MET A 14 5.90 9.88 15.83
C MET A 14 5.45 9.79 17.30
N LEU A 15 5.94 10.69 18.16
CA LEU A 15 5.57 10.73 19.58
C LEU A 15 4.16 11.29 19.83
N GLN A 16 3.64 12.08 18.91
CA GLN A 16 2.33 12.73 19.06
C GLN A 16 1.17 11.92 18.49
N ARG A 17 1.45 10.88 17.68
CA ARG A 17 0.43 10.05 17.05
C ARG A 17 0.62 8.60 17.44
N GLU A 18 -0.39 8.05 18.11
CA GLU A 18 -0.41 6.65 18.53
C GLU A 18 -0.38 5.64 17.37
N ALA A 19 -0.61 6.09 16.14
CA ALA A 19 -0.70 5.26 14.95
C ALA A 19 0.18 5.78 13.80
N TYR A 20 1.41 6.19 14.10
CA TYR A 20 2.34 6.61 13.05
C TYR A 20 2.90 5.37 12.32
N PRO A 21 2.87 5.35 10.97
CA PRO A 21 3.41 4.22 10.22
C PRO A 21 4.92 4.07 10.42
N ASP A 22 5.40 2.85 10.33
CA ASP A 22 6.82 2.54 10.36
C ASP A 22 7.55 3.33 9.25
N PRO A 23 8.56 4.15 9.58
CA PRO A 23 9.25 4.96 8.58
C PRO A 23 10.02 4.14 7.54
N TYR A 24 10.49 2.95 7.89
CA TYR A 24 11.17 2.05 6.94
C TYR A 24 10.20 1.47 5.92
N LEU A 25 9.01 1.08 6.36
CA LEU A 25 7.95 0.62 5.46
C LEU A 25 7.46 1.76 4.55
N GLU A 26 7.34 2.95 5.11
CA GLU A 26 6.98 4.15 4.33
C GLU A 26 8.01 4.49 3.25
N LEU A 27 9.31 4.32 3.53
CA LEU A 27 10.36 4.51 2.53
C LEU A 27 10.20 3.55 1.35
N LEU A 28 9.88 2.28 1.61
CA LEU A 28 9.62 1.31 0.55
C LEU A 28 8.40 1.72 -0.29
N ARG A 29 7.33 2.12 0.36
CA ARG A 29 6.12 2.59 -0.32
C ARG A 29 6.40 3.79 -1.22
N VAL A 30 7.07 4.79 -0.71
CA VAL A 30 7.41 6.01 -1.47
C VAL A 30 8.33 5.68 -2.64
N GLY A 31 9.32 4.83 -2.44
CA GLY A 31 10.24 4.40 -3.51
C GLY A 31 9.49 3.72 -4.65
N VAL A 32 8.54 2.86 -4.35
CA VAL A 32 7.71 2.18 -5.35
C VAL A 32 6.77 3.17 -6.05
N GLU A 33 6.14 4.09 -5.31
CA GLU A 33 5.26 5.11 -5.91
C GLU A 33 6.00 6.01 -6.91
N HIS A 34 7.25 6.34 -6.65
CA HIS A 34 8.06 7.17 -7.53
C HIS A 34 8.82 6.38 -8.60
N GLN A 35 8.62 5.06 -8.65
CA GLN A 35 9.29 4.16 -9.59
C GLN A 35 10.82 4.23 -9.54
N ASP A 36 11.36 4.55 -8.36
CA ASP A 36 12.80 4.57 -8.12
C ASP A 36 13.39 3.17 -7.89
N VAL A 37 12.51 2.15 -7.83
CA VAL A 37 12.87 0.76 -7.61
C VAL A 37 12.67 0.00 -8.91
N ALA A 38 13.76 -0.57 -9.46
CA ALA A 38 13.75 -1.31 -10.72
C ALA A 38 13.25 -2.75 -10.57
N GLU A 39 13.28 -3.30 -9.36
CA GLU A 39 12.93 -4.69 -9.07
C GLU A 39 11.64 -4.76 -8.22
N ASP A 40 10.93 -5.87 -8.35
CA ASP A 40 9.75 -6.14 -7.55
C ASP A 40 10.13 -6.37 -6.09
N ILE A 41 9.47 -5.65 -5.19
CA ILE A 41 9.63 -5.82 -3.76
C ILE A 41 8.48 -6.66 -3.22
N VAL A 42 8.82 -7.85 -2.71
CA VAL A 42 7.87 -8.72 -2.02
C VAL A 42 7.96 -8.47 -0.52
N LEU A 43 6.82 -8.26 0.11
CA LEU A 43 6.69 -8.06 1.56
C LEU A 43 5.77 -9.10 2.18
N THR A 44 6.07 -9.46 3.40
CA THR A 44 5.15 -10.18 4.28
C THR A 44 4.78 -9.25 5.44
N LEU A 45 3.49 -9.02 5.61
CA LEU A 45 2.93 -8.12 6.61
C LEU A 45 2.12 -8.91 7.63
N ALA A 46 2.26 -8.56 8.91
CA ALA A 46 1.35 -9.04 9.94
C ALA A 46 0.21 -8.02 10.12
N VAL A 47 -1.01 -8.43 9.80
CA VAL A 47 -2.20 -7.58 9.87
C VAL A 47 -3.33 -8.37 10.53
N ASP A 48 -3.80 -7.90 11.68
CA ASP A 48 -4.93 -8.48 12.42
C ASP A 48 -4.87 -10.02 12.58
N GLY A 49 -3.70 -10.53 12.91
CA GLY A 49 -3.48 -11.97 13.12
C GLY A 49 -3.28 -12.80 11.87
N ALA A 50 -3.30 -12.18 10.69
CA ALA A 50 -3.00 -12.82 9.42
C ALA A 50 -1.61 -12.40 8.90
N LEU A 51 -1.03 -13.23 8.04
CA LEU A 51 0.15 -12.87 7.25
C LEU A 51 -0.29 -12.56 5.82
N VAL A 52 0.05 -11.37 5.36
CA VAL A 52 -0.25 -10.89 4.02
C VAL A 52 1.07 -10.78 3.26
N THR A 53 1.24 -11.59 2.24
CA THR A 53 2.45 -11.59 1.40
C THR A 53 2.10 -11.16 -0.02
N GLY A 54 2.82 -10.21 -0.56
CA GLY A 54 2.59 -9.74 -1.92
C GLY A 54 3.66 -8.78 -2.41
N THR A 55 3.53 -8.40 -3.67
CA THR A 55 4.43 -7.44 -4.31
C THR A 55 3.90 -6.02 -4.14
N VAL A 56 4.73 -5.13 -3.64
CA VAL A 56 4.39 -3.71 -3.49
C VAL A 56 4.23 -3.06 -4.86
N ILE A 57 3.11 -2.38 -5.05
CA ILE A 57 2.80 -1.68 -6.30
C ILE A 57 2.41 -0.22 -6.03
N PRO A 58 2.58 0.66 -7.04
CA PRO A 58 2.06 2.02 -6.95
C PRO A 58 0.54 2.05 -6.87
N THR A 59 0.01 3.10 -6.29
CA THR A 59 -1.44 3.34 -6.20
C THR A 59 -2.12 3.26 -7.56
N ALA A 60 -1.51 3.83 -8.61
CA ALA A 60 -2.07 3.82 -9.96
C ALA A 60 -2.22 2.39 -10.53
N GLU A 61 -1.23 1.51 -10.30
CA GLU A 61 -1.31 0.11 -10.74
C GLU A 61 -2.42 -0.64 -9.99
N TRP A 62 -2.55 -0.40 -8.69
CA TRP A 62 -3.63 -0.99 -7.90
C TRP A 62 -5.01 -0.53 -8.40
N GLU A 63 -5.17 0.74 -8.73
CA GLU A 63 -6.42 1.28 -9.29
C GLU A 63 -6.79 0.59 -10.60
N ASP A 64 -5.82 0.36 -11.48
CA ASP A 64 -6.04 -0.40 -12.73
C ASP A 64 -6.50 -1.82 -12.46
N LEU A 65 -5.88 -2.51 -11.51
CA LEU A 65 -6.31 -3.85 -11.08
C LEU A 65 -7.72 -3.84 -10.49
N TYR A 66 -8.03 -2.83 -9.68
CA TYR A 66 -9.36 -2.66 -9.09
C TYR A 66 -10.44 -2.47 -10.16
N VAL A 67 -10.19 -1.62 -11.14
CA VAL A 67 -11.11 -1.41 -12.26
C VAL A 67 -11.33 -2.70 -13.05
N ARG A 68 -10.27 -3.48 -13.30
CA ARG A 68 -10.38 -4.79 -13.97
C ARG A 68 -11.20 -5.79 -13.16
N GLN A 69 -10.98 -5.87 -11.86
CA GLN A 69 -11.74 -6.76 -10.98
C GLN A 69 -13.23 -6.42 -10.97
N VAL A 70 -13.58 -5.14 -10.95
CA VAL A 70 -14.96 -4.69 -11.03
C VAL A 70 -15.58 -5.07 -12.38
N ALA A 71 -14.82 -4.95 -13.47
CA ALA A 71 -15.28 -5.36 -14.81
C ALA A 71 -15.47 -6.87 -14.91
N ASP A 72 -14.52 -7.65 -14.40
CA ASP A 72 -14.55 -9.13 -14.46
C ASP A 72 -15.64 -9.71 -13.56
N ALA A 73 -15.99 -9.06 -12.48
CA ALA A 73 -17.08 -9.44 -11.60
C ALA A 73 -18.47 -9.13 -12.19
N ASP A 74 -18.52 -8.52 -13.40
CA ASP A 74 -19.73 -8.18 -14.13
C ASP A 74 -20.71 -7.31 -13.33
N TYR A 75 -20.20 -6.38 -12.53
CA TYR A 75 -21.00 -5.39 -11.84
C TYR A 75 -21.43 -4.31 -12.83
N TYR A 76 -22.61 -4.47 -13.41
CA TYR A 76 -23.15 -3.57 -14.43
C TYR A 76 -23.11 -2.11 -13.98
N GLY A 77 -22.43 -1.27 -14.76
CA GLY A 77 -22.27 0.17 -14.48
C GLY A 77 -21.20 0.55 -13.47
N MET A 78 -20.75 -0.36 -12.62
CA MET A 78 -19.74 -0.06 -11.58
C MET A 78 -18.39 0.32 -12.17
N ARG A 79 -17.98 -0.31 -13.27
CA ARG A 79 -16.72 0.04 -13.95
C ARG A 79 -16.66 1.51 -14.34
N LYS A 80 -17.76 2.04 -14.88
CA LYS A 80 -17.85 3.46 -15.27
C LYS A 80 -17.79 4.37 -14.05
N VAL A 81 -18.54 4.04 -13.01
CA VAL A 81 -18.58 4.81 -11.76
C VAL A 81 -17.20 4.83 -11.09
N VAL A 82 -16.51 3.70 -11.00
CA VAL A 82 -15.16 3.61 -10.43
C VAL A 82 -14.17 4.48 -11.20
N ARG A 83 -14.20 4.42 -12.53
CA ARG A 83 -13.33 5.26 -13.37
C ARG A 83 -13.60 6.74 -13.21
N GLU A 84 -14.86 7.13 -13.11
CA GLU A 84 -15.25 8.52 -12.89
C GLU A 84 -14.77 9.02 -11.51
N VAL A 85 -14.93 8.22 -10.47
CA VAL A 85 -14.45 8.56 -9.12
C VAL A 85 -12.94 8.71 -9.09
N ILE A 86 -12.20 7.79 -9.70
CA ILE A 86 -10.73 7.88 -9.81
C ILE A 86 -10.33 9.15 -10.58
N GLY A 87 -11.00 9.45 -11.69
CA GLY A 87 -10.76 10.67 -12.46
C GLY A 87 -11.01 11.95 -11.65
N HIS A 88 -12.07 11.99 -10.85
CA HIS A 88 -12.36 13.11 -9.95
C HIS A 88 -11.33 13.25 -8.84
N LEU A 89 -10.86 12.15 -8.27
CA LEU A 89 -9.78 12.18 -7.28
C LEU A 89 -8.50 12.75 -7.87
N ASP A 90 -8.17 12.39 -9.11
CA ASP A 90 -7.00 12.92 -9.82
C ASP A 90 -7.12 14.42 -10.11
N GLN A 91 -8.33 14.90 -10.44
CA GLN A 91 -8.60 16.32 -10.72
C GLN A 91 -8.69 17.16 -9.44
N ALA A 92 -9.33 16.65 -8.41
CA ALA A 92 -9.52 17.37 -7.14
C ALA A 92 -8.20 17.68 -6.42
N VAL A 93 -7.17 16.94 -6.75
CA VAL A 93 -5.83 17.13 -6.21
C VAL A 93 -4.96 17.70 -7.32
N GLU A 94 -4.87 18.99 -7.41
CA GLU A 94 -4.03 19.69 -8.38
C GLU A 94 -2.56 19.25 -8.26
N GLY A 95 -1.99 18.67 -9.32
CA GLY A 95 -0.75 17.92 -9.22
C GLY A 95 -0.94 16.56 -8.54
N GLY A 96 -2.11 15.99 -8.63
CA GLY A 96 -2.75 14.99 -7.82
C GLY A 96 -1.99 13.71 -7.57
N ARG A 97 -1.20 13.26 -8.52
CA ARG A 97 -0.36 12.07 -8.34
C ARG A 97 0.64 12.24 -7.21
N ARG A 98 1.22 13.43 -7.03
CA ARG A 98 2.17 13.70 -5.93
C ARG A 98 1.52 13.62 -4.57
N ARG A 99 0.31 14.17 -4.41
CA ARG A 99 -0.40 14.13 -3.12
C ARG A 99 -0.89 12.73 -2.78
N ARG A 100 -1.39 11.99 -3.77
CA ARG A 100 -1.83 10.60 -3.56
C ARG A 100 -0.66 9.68 -3.23
N ALA A 101 0.46 9.84 -3.93
CA ALA A 101 1.69 9.12 -3.67
C ALA A 101 2.29 9.46 -2.30
N ALA A 102 2.11 10.69 -1.85
CA ALA A 102 2.60 11.16 -0.56
C ALA A 102 1.66 10.84 0.62
N ASP A 103 0.48 10.28 0.35
CA ASP A 103 -0.46 9.87 1.41
C ASP A 103 0.02 8.58 2.08
N PRO A 104 0.53 8.63 3.33
CA PRO A 104 1.11 7.48 4.00
C PRO A 104 0.08 6.49 4.56
N ARG A 105 -1.21 6.70 4.31
CA ARG A 105 -2.28 5.92 4.95
C ARG A 105 -2.42 4.51 4.42
N PHE A 106 -2.09 4.27 3.14
CA PHE A 106 -2.38 3.00 2.48
C PHE A 106 -1.19 2.41 1.77
N LEU A 107 -1.08 1.09 1.87
CA LEU A 107 -0.14 0.27 1.12
C LEU A 107 -0.92 -0.58 0.12
N HIS A 108 -0.35 -0.78 -1.06
CA HIS A 108 -0.95 -1.53 -2.15
C HIS A 108 -0.05 -2.69 -2.56
N LEU A 109 -0.65 -3.86 -2.70
CA LEU A 109 0.05 -5.09 -3.11
C LEU A 109 -0.69 -5.76 -4.27
N LYS A 110 0.05 -6.49 -5.10
CA LYS A 110 -0.49 -7.44 -6.09
C LYS A 110 0.03 -8.85 -5.81
N ASP A 111 -0.62 -9.84 -6.43
CA ASP A 111 -0.26 -11.26 -6.31
C ASP A 111 -0.14 -11.69 -4.85
N VAL A 112 -1.23 -11.47 -4.11
CA VAL A 112 -1.23 -11.54 -2.66
C VAL A 112 -1.67 -12.91 -2.17
N THR A 113 -0.99 -13.42 -1.16
CA THR A 113 -1.41 -14.58 -0.38
C THR A 113 -1.70 -14.14 1.05
N VAL A 114 -2.92 -14.38 1.51
CA VAL A 114 -3.32 -14.12 2.90
C VAL A 114 -3.41 -15.45 3.62
N ARG A 115 -2.61 -15.58 4.70
CA ARG A 115 -2.58 -16.77 5.54
C ARG A 115 -3.10 -16.44 6.93
N SER A 116 -4.08 -17.22 7.39
CA SER A 116 -4.65 -17.11 8.72
C SER A 116 -4.90 -18.52 9.27
N GLY A 117 -4.19 -18.88 10.34
CA GLY A 117 -4.18 -20.24 10.85
C GLY A 117 -3.74 -21.23 9.77
N ARG A 118 -4.60 -22.21 9.43
CA ARG A 118 -4.34 -23.19 8.37
C ARG A 118 -4.90 -22.80 7.00
N SER A 119 -5.56 -21.65 6.92
CA SER A 119 -6.20 -21.17 5.70
C SER A 119 -5.22 -20.28 4.91
N ALA A 120 -5.19 -20.48 3.59
CA ALA A 120 -4.46 -19.59 2.68
C ALA A 120 -5.39 -19.21 1.52
N ARG A 121 -5.41 -17.92 1.20
CA ARG A 121 -6.21 -17.40 0.09
C ARG A 121 -5.33 -16.53 -0.82
N ARG A 122 -5.57 -16.63 -2.10
CA ARG A 122 -4.92 -15.78 -3.10
C ARG A 122 -5.82 -14.63 -3.51
N LEU A 123 -5.25 -13.44 -3.59
CA LEU A 123 -5.90 -12.23 -4.06
C LEU A 123 -5.04 -11.59 -5.13
N SER A 124 -5.65 -11.09 -6.20
CA SER A 124 -4.89 -10.39 -7.24
C SER A 124 -4.42 -9.00 -6.79
N ALA A 125 -5.19 -8.34 -5.92
CA ALA A 125 -4.84 -7.04 -5.37
C ALA A 125 -5.27 -6.92 -3.91
N TRP A 126 -4.52 -6.14 -3.15
CA TRP A 126 -4.80 -5.88 -1.74
C TRP A 126 -4.46 -4.42 -1.42
N ARG A 127 -5.29 -3.81 -0.62
CA ARG A 127 -5.08 -2.46 -0.10
C ARG A 127 -5.38 -2.44 1.38
N GLY A 128 -4.49 -1.88 2.16
CA GLY A 128 -4.67 -1.77 3.60
C GLY A 128 -3.97 -0.56 4.19
N PRO A 129 -4.46 -0.06 5.33
CA PRO A 129 -3.83 1.05 6.01
C PRO A 129 -2.49 0.64 6.60
N LEU A 130 -1.47 1.47 6.42
CA LEU A 130 -0.16 1.27 7.05
C LEU A 130 -0.25 1.14 8.57
N ALA A 131 -1.17 1.86 9.18
CA ALA A 131 -1.39 1.82 10.63
C ALA A 131 -1.87 0.46 11.14
N ALA A 132 -2.44 -0.39 10.28
CA ALA A 132 -2.88 -1.73 10.65
C ALA A 132 -1.74 -2.77 10.59
N VAL A 133 -0.57 -2.42 10.06
CA VAL A 133 0.57 -3.33 9.97
C VAL A 133 1.25 -3.41 11.34
N GLY A 134 1.16 -4.56 11.98
CA GLY A 134 1.79 -4.79 13.28
C GLY A 134 3.25 -5.20 13.19
N GLY A 135 3.69 -5.69 12.04
CA GLY A 135 5.07 -6.06 11.75
C GLY A 135 5.23 -6.40 10.29
N TRP A 136 6.45 -6.43 9.78
CA TRP A 136 6.70 -6.74 8.38
C TRP A 136 8.11 -7.29 8.16
N SER A 137 8.28 -7.97 7.04
CA SER A 137 9.55 -8.55 6.61
C SER A 137 9.63 -8.53 5.09
N LEU A 138 10.85 -8.45 4.56
CA LEU A 138 11.09 -8.63 3.14
C LEU A 138 10.97 -10.11 2.76
N GLY A 139 10.39 -10.35 1.59
CA GLY A 139 10.28 -11.68 1.02
C GLY A 139 9.06 -12.46 1.49
N GLU A 140 9.00 -13.71 1.05
CA GLU A 140 7.98 -14.66 1.45
C GLU A 140 8.41 -15.41 2.72
N PRO A 141 7.46 -15.83 3.58
CA PRO A 141 7.81 -16.66 4.72
C PRO A 141 8.28 -18.03 4.25
N ASP A 142 9.36 -18.53 4.86
CA ASP A 142 9.81 -19.89 4.61
C ASP A 142 8.77 -20.88 5.14
N GLU A 143 8.53 -21.95 4.39
CA GLU A 143 7.71 -23.05 4.86
C GLU A 143 8.51 -23.85 5.90
N CYS A 144 7.97 -23.90 7.11
CA CYS A 144 8.52 -24.74 8.17
C CYS A 144 8.02 -26.16 8.08
#